data_30188bf7e75440534ca948b2f3311ee2
#
_entry.id   30188bf7e75440534ca948b2f3311ee2
#
_cell.length_a   1.000
_cell.length_b   1.000
_cell.length_c   1.000
_cell.angle_alpha   90.00
_cell.angle_beta   90.00
_cell.angle_gamma   90.00
#
_symmetry.space_group_name_H-M   'P 1'
#
loop_
_entity.id
_entity.type
_entity.pdbx_description
1 polymer ?
#
loop_
_entity_poly.entity_id
_entity_poly.type
_entity_poly.pdbx_seq_one_letter_code
_entity_poly.pdbx_strand_id
1 'polypeptide(L)'
;MKIAQKYSHLNGEEYLIVHHNDLYNEIIKVIESIDAEKFRTKISKEKRKIGNSLLSPIDLNEEFNVEFNKRGWSESRYNYYITLNRELMEKSVLMSAKEQKEFLISNGEPEPIYSYNQTDFVKDKIAVEVQFGKYAFVAFDLFVKHMLFYSGGVINLGIEILPTKKMQAHIMV
;
A
#
# COMPACT_ATOMS: atom_id res chain seq x y z
N MET A 1 13.74 -0.64 -13.76
CA MET A 1 14.05 -1.76 -12.83
C MET A 1 13.58 -3.09 -13.41
N LYS A 2 13.75 -4.22 -12.71
CA LYS A 2 13.19 -5.51 -13.13
C LYS A 2 12.73 -6.30 -11.91
N ILE A 3 11.72 -7.13 -12.10
CA ILE A 3 11.20 -8.01 -11.05
C ILE A 3 12.20 -9.14 -10.85
N ALA A 4 12.73 -9.29 -9.65
CA ALA A 4 13.68 -10.35 -9.30
C ALA A 4 12.99 -11.58 -8.73
N GLN A 5 11.86 -11.40 -8.03
CA GLN A 5 11.09 -12.47 -7.41
C GLN A 5 9.64 -12.03 -7.26
N LYS A 6 8.73 -12.98 -7.32
CA LYS A 6 7.31 -12.83 -6.99
C LYS A 6 6.92 -13.86 -5.94
N TYR A 7 6.00 -13.49 -5.09
CA TYR A 7 5.35 -14.37 -4.14
C TYR A 7 3.84 -14.15 -4.23
N SER A 8 3.09 -15.21 -4.40
CA SER A 8 1.62 -15.17 -4.43
C SER A 8 1.05 -15.88 -3.21
N HIS A 9 0.05 -15.29 -2.58
CA HIS A 9 -0.70 -15.86 -1.49
C HIS A 9 -2.18 -16.00 -1.88
N LEU A 10 -2.82 -17.11 -1.51
CA LEU A 10 -4.21 -17.41 -1.84
C LEU A 10 -4.54 -17.25 -3.34
N ASN A 11 -3.63 -17.66 -4.21
CA ASN A 11 -3.76 -17.57 -5.67
C ASN A 11 -3.97 -16.14 -6.20
N GLY A 12 -3.38 -15.14 -5.53
CA GLY A 12 -3.56 -13.73 -5.90
C GLY A 12 -2.97 -13.39 -7.28
N GLU A 13 -1.80 -13.93 -7.65
CA GLU A 13 -1.21 -13.71 -8.98
C GLU A 13 -2.07 -14.38 -10.06
N GLU A 14 -2.54 -15.58 -9.82
CA GLU A 14 -3.42 -16.31 -10.74
C GLU A 14 -4.75 -15.57 -10.96
N TYR A 15 -5.34 -15.06 -9.88
CA TYR A 15 -6.54 -14.22 -9.97
C TYR A 15 -6.29 -12.98 -10.83
N LEU A 16 -5.18 -12.30 -10.62
CA LEU A 16 -4.81 -11.10 -11.37
C LEU A 16 -4.60 -11.42 -12.86
N ILE A 17 -3.88 -12.49 -13.19
CA ILE A 17 -3.63 -12.90 -14.57
C ILE A 17 -4.92 -13.30 -15.29
N VAL A 18 -5.83 -14.00 -14.61
CA VAL A 18 -7.07 -14.51 -15.22
C VAL A 18 -8.12 -13.41 -15.38
N HIS A 19 -8.29 -12.56 -14.36
CA HIS A 19 -9.40 -11.60 -14.33
C HIS A 19 -9.00 -10.15 -14.62
N HIS A 20 -7.71 -9.80 -14.47
CA HIS A 20 -7.19 -8.44 -14.60
C HIS A 20 -5.82 -8.40 -15.30
N ASN A 21 -5.67 -9.16 -16.36
CA ASN A 21 -4.38 -9.30 -17.07
C ASN A 21 -3.80 -7.96 -17.55
N ASP A 22 -4.67 -7.04 -17.94
CA ASP A 22 -4.24 -5.70 -18.36
C ASP A 22 -3.61 -4.92 -17.20
N LEU A 23 -4.20 -4.98 -15.99
CA LEU A 23 -3.65 -4.36 -14.80
C LEU A 23 -2.35 -5.04 -14.35
N TYR A 24 -2.27 -6.37 -14.45
CA TYR A 24 -1.05 -7.11 -14.20
C TYR A 24 0.10 -6.62 -15.10
N ASN A 25 -0.16 -6.49 -16.40
CA ASN A 25 0.82 -5.99 -17.35
C ASN A 25 1.14 -4.50 -17.14
N GLU A 26 0.18 -3.68 -16.73
CA GLU A 26 0.43 -2.28 -16.35
C GLU A 26 1.43 -2.19 -15.18
N ILE A 27 1.22 -2.97 -14.11
CA ILE A 27 2.09 -2.98 -12.93
C ILE A 27 3.52 -3.38 -13.33
N ILE A 28 3.67 -4.42 -14.15
CA ILE A 28 4.97 -4.84 -14.65
C ILE A 28 5.64 -3.70 -15.44
N LYS A 29 4.91 -3.08 -16.38
CA LYS A 29 5.42 -1.97 -17.18
C LYS A 29 5.82 -0.76 -16.33
N VAL A 30 5.08 -0.44 -15.27
CA VAL A 30 5.45 0.61 -14.30
C VAL A 30 6.80 0.27 -13.68
N ILE A 31 6.96 -0.93 -13.12
CA ILE A 31 8.23 -1.35 -12.49
C ILE A 31 9.39 -1.30 -13.49
N GLU A 32 9.18 -1.76 -14.71
CA GLU A 32 10.23 -1.84 -15.75
C GLU A 32 10.58 -0.46 -16.31
N SER A 33 9.65 0.49 -16.39
CA SER A 33 9.90 1.84 -16.90
C SER A 33 10.80 2.67 -15.97
N ILE A 34 10.88 2.34 -14.69
CA ILE A 34 11.64 3.12 -13.71
C ILE A 34 13.12 2.73 -13.76
N ASP A 35 13.97 3.71 -14.04
CA ASP A 35 15.42 3.58 -13.92
C ASP A 35 15.88 4.06 -12.55
N ALA A 36 16.08 3.12 -11.62
CA ALA A 36 16.44 3.43 -10.23
C ALA A 36 17.75 4.22 -10.10
N GLU A 37 18.71 4.05 -11.03
CA GLU A 37 20.00 4.74 -10.94
C GLU A 37 19.88 6.26 -11.11
N LYS A 38 18.84 6.76 -11.78
CA LYS A 38 18.54 8.20 -11.84
C LYS A 38 18.24 8.80 -10.48
N PHE A 39 17.82 8.01 -9.52
CA PHE A 39 17.48 8.43 -8.16
C PHE A 39 18.60 8.17 -7.14
N ARG A 40 19.81 7.95 -7.60
CA ARG A 40 21.01 7.85 -6.75
C ARG A 40 21.52 9.25 -6.36
N THR A 41 20.69 9.95 -5.60
CA THR A 41 20.86 11.40 -5.27
C THR A 41 21.28 11.65 -3.83
N LYS A 42 21.31 10.63 -2.98
CA LYS A 42 21.63 10.77 -1.56
C LYS A 42 23.07 10.37 -1.26
N ILE A 43 23.69 11.08 -0.31
CA ILE A 43 25.02 10.75 0.20
C ILE A 43 24.88 10.17 1.61
N SER A 44 25.43 9.00 1.82
CA SER A 44 25.37 8.33 3.11
C SER A 44 26.13 9.09 4.20
N LYS A 45 25.49 9.27 5.35
CA LYS A 45 26.07 9.81 6.58
C LYS A 45 26.44 8.70 7.60
N GLU A 46 26.12 7.45 7.30
CA GLU A 46 26.44 6.31 8.15
C GLU A 46 27.96 6.10 8.24
N LYS A 47 28.49 5.90 9.45
CA LYS A 47 29.93 5.74 9.69
C LYS A 47 30.62 4.71 8.77
N ARG A 48 29.92 3.60 8.46
CA ARG A 48 30.46 2.50 7.62
C ARG A 48 30.31 2.76 6.10
N LYS A 49 29.54 3.76 5.68
CA LYS A 49 29.20 4.06 4.29
C LYS A 49 29.34 5.52 3.94
N ILE A 50 30.11 6.30 4.75
CA ILE A 50 30.31 7.74 4.54
C ILE A 50 30.77 8.01 3.10
N GLY A 51 30.08 8.92 2.43
CA GLY A 51 30.41 9.33 1.06
C GLY A 51 29.86 8.42 -0.04
N ASN A 52 29.28 7.26 0.30
CA ASN A 52 28.64 6.43 -0.70
C ASN A 52 27.36 7.08 -1.24
N SER A 53 27.20 7.07 -2.55
CA SER A 53 25.98 7.52 -3.20
C SER A 53 24.89 6.44 -3.03
N LEU A 54 23.74 6.86 -2.52
CA LEU A 54 22.59 5.98 -2.23
C LEU A 54 21.35 6.41 -3.03
N LEU A 55 20.47 5.45 -3.29
CA LEU A 55 19.17 5.69 -3.87
C LEU A 55 18.27 6.43 -2.87
N SER A 56 17.55 7.42 -3.36
CA SER A 56 16.54 8.15 -2.58
C SER A 56 15.22 7.38 -2.58
N PRO A 57 14.74 6.87 -1.43
CA PRO A 57 13.43 6.22 -1.36
C PRO A 57 12.29 7.18 -1.66
N ILE A 58 12.44 8.46 -1.31
CA ILE A 58 11.42 9.49 -1.57
C ILE A 58 11.27 9.69 -3.08
N ASP A 59 12.38 9.90 -3.80
CA ASP A 59 12.33 10.16 -5.22
C ASP A 59 11.87 8.92 -6.01
N LEU A 60 12.22 7.71 -5.54
CA LEU A 60 11.73 6.46 -6.11
C LEU A 60 10.21 6.31 -5.92
N ASN A 61 9.70 6.54 -4.71
CA ASN A 61 8.25 6.47 -4.45
C ASN A 61 7.49 7.53 -5.26
N GLU A 62 8.06 8.72 -5.42
CA GLU A 62 7.45 9.78 -6.26
C GLU A 62 7.41 9.37 -7.74
N GLU A 63 8.44 8.73 -8.26
CA GLU A 63 8.42 8.24 -9.64
C GLU A 63 7.37 7.13 -9.85
N PHE A 64 7.20 6.23 -8.87
CA PHE A 64 6.09 5.28 -8.89
C PHE A 64 4.74 5.99 -8.89
N ASN A 65 4.58 7.03 -8.07
CA ASN A 65 3.37 7.85 -8.01
C ASN A 65 3.05 8.46 -9.39
N VAL A 66 4.03 9.07 -10.02
CA VAL A 66 3.89 9.64 -11.38
C VAL A 66 3.47 8.57 -12.39
N GLU A 67 4.13 7.42 -12.40
CA GLU A 67 3.91 6.38 -13.38
C GLU A 67 2.58 5.65 -13.20
N PHE A 68 2.14 5.41 -11.96
CA PHE A 68 0.83 4.83 -11.66
C PHE A 68 -0.30 5.83 -11.99
N ASN A 69 -0.18 7.09 -11.58
CA ASN A 69 -1.19 8.12 -11.85
C ASN A 69 -1.41 8.35 -13.36
N LYS A 70 -0.35 8.34 -14.18
CA LYS A 70 -0.46 8.42 -15.66
C LYS A 70 -1.33 7.31 -16.24
N ARG A 71 -1.48 6.19 -15.55
CA ARG A 71 -2.25 5.00 -15.96
C ARG A 71 -3.62 4.92 -15.27
N GLY A 72 -4.02 5.98 -14.55
CA GLY A 72 -5.34 6.07 -13.92
C GLY A 72 -5.44 5.32 -12.58
N TRP A 73 -4.31 4.95 -11.96
CA TRP A 73 -4.29 4.50 -10.58
C TRP A 73 -4.33 5.73 -9.67
N SER A 74 -5.00 5.63 -8.54
CA SER A 74 -5.11 6.73 -7.58
C SER A 74 -5.13 6.23 -6.14
N GLU A 75 -4.74 7.09 -5.20
CA GLU A 75 -4.88 6.80 -3.78
C GLU A 75 -6.34 6.53 -3.41
N SER A 76 -6.55 5.70 -2.41
CA SER A 76 -7.87 5.44 -1.86
C SER A 76 -7.82 5.46 -0.34
N ARG A 77 -8.88 5.99 0.27
CA ARG A 77 -9.06 5.99 1.73
C ARG A 77 -10.24 5.14 2.12
N TYR A 78 -10.03 4.34 3.14
CA TYR A 78 -11.08 3.66 3.87
C TYR A 78 -11.27 4.33 5.22
N ASN A 79 -12.42 5.01 5.34
CA ASN A 79 -12.78 5.72 6.57
C ASN A 79 -13.62 4.80 7.45
N TYR A 80 -13.42 4.88 8.77
CA TYR A 80 -14.17 4.10 9.73
C TYR A 80 -14.22 4.79 11.10
N TYR A 81 -15.12 4.32 11.95
CA TYR A 81 -15.21 4.76 13.35
C TYR A 81 -14.90 3.62 14.29
N ILE A 82 -14.26 3.94 15.42
CA ILE A 82 -13.84 3.00 16.45
C ILE A 82 -14.58 3.32 17.74
N THR A 83 -14.97 2.27 18.46
CA THR A 83 -15.44 2.32 19.84
C THR A 83 -14.66 1.33 20.70
N LEU A 84 -14.54 1.60 22.01
CA LEU A 84 -13.98 0.65 22.97
C LEU A 84 -15.00 -0.42 23.40
N ASN A 85 -16.28 -0.24 23.05
CA ASN A 85 -17.32 -1.23 23.28
C ASN A 85 -17.25 -2.32 22.24
N ARG A 86 -16.80 -3.51 22.65
CA ARG A 86 -16.59 -4.66 21.75
C ARG A 86 -17.86 -5.09 21.02
N GLU A 87 -18.99 -5.11 21.71
CA GLU A 87 -20.27 -5.52 21.12
C GLU A 87 -20.73 -4.56 20.01
N LEU A 88 -20.57 -3.26 20.23
CA LEU A 88 -20.88 -2.25 19.21
C LEU A 88 -19.88 -2.32 18.04
N MET A 89 -18.60 -2.58 18.32
CA MET A 89 -17.58 -2.78 17.28
C MET A 89 -17.94 -3.98 16.37
N GLU A 90 -18.24 -5.13 16.95
CA GLU A 90 -18.60 -6.34 16.20
C GLU A 90 -19.84 -6.14 15.31
N LYS A 91 -20.83 -5.38 15.79
CA LYS A 91 -22.04 -5.06 15.04
C LYS A 91 -21.82 -4.05 13.91
N SER A 92 -20.86 -3.14 14.07
CA SER A 92 -20.66 -2.03 13.13
C SER A 92 -19.54 -2.26 12.11
N VAL A 93 -18.68 -3.27 12.28
CA VAL A 93 -17.45 -3.45 11.49
C VAL A 93 -17.66 -3.54 9.97
N LEU A 94 -18.81 -4.03 9.52
CA LEU A 94 -19.15 -4.14 8.09
C LEU A 94 -19.99 -2.99 7.55
N MET A 95 -20.32 -2.01 8.39
CA MET A 95 -21.09 -0.84 7.99
C MET A 95 -20.18 0.19 7.29
N SER A 96 -20.73 1.00 6.40
CA SER A 96 -20.02 2.18 5.89
C SER A 96 -19.69 3.16 7.03
N ALA A 97 -18.69 4.02 6.86
CA ALA A 97 -18.29 4.99 7.89
C ALA A 97 -19.47 5.86 8.37
N LYS A 98 -20.38 6.24 7.47
CA LYS A 98 -21.58 7.00 7.82
C LYS A 98 -22.51 6.20 8.71
N GLU A 99 -22.83 4.97 8.32
CA GLU A 99 -23.68 4.07 9.10
C GLU A 99 -23.07 3.72 10.44
N GLN A 100 -21.74 3.46 10.50
CA GLN A 100 -21.00 3.26 11.76
C GLN A 100 -21.18 4.40 12.71
N LYS A 101 -20.99 5.63 12.24
CA LYS A 101 -21.15 6.84 13.08
C LYS A 101 -22.56 6.95 13.64
N GLU A 102 -23.57 6.83 12.77
CA GLU A 102 -24.98 6.92 13.17
C GLU A 102 -25.35 5.80 14.15
N PHE A 103 -24.91 4.58 13.89
CA PHE A 103 -25.13 3.42 14.76
C PHE A 103 -24.48 3.60 16.15
N LEU A 104 -23.22 4.01 16.20
CA LEU A 104 -22.49 4.21 17.45
C LEU A 104 -23.14 5.31 18.31
N ILE A 105 -23.48 6.45 17.71
CA ILE A 105 -24.17 7.56 18.40
C ILE A 105 -25.52 7.08 18.96
N SER A 106 -26.33 6.38 18.19
CA SER A 106 -27.65 5.89 18.62
C SER A 106 -27.58 4.82 19.72
N ASN A 107 -26.43 4.18 19.89
CA ASN A 107 -26.18 3.15 20.91
C ASN A 107 -25.34 3.64 22.11
N GLY A 108 -25.27 4.95 22.32
CA GLY A 108 -24.69 5.53 23.54
C GLY A 108 -23.20 5.92 23.43
N GLU A 109 -22.63 5.95 22.23
CA GLU A 109 -21.29 6.47 21.95
C GLU A 109 -21.40 7.86 21.27
N PRO A 110 -21.54 8.95 22.03
CA PRO A 110 -21.82 10.26 21.45
C PRO A 110 -20.67 10.82 20.61
N GLU A 111 -19.44 10.40 20.90
CA GLU A 111 -18.22 10.84 20.24
C GLU A 111 -17.37 9.64 19.76
N PRO A 112 -17.82 8.87 18.76
CA PRO A 112 -17.05 7.75 18.24
C PRO A 112 -15.76 8.24 17.59
N ILE A 113 -14.66 7.49 17.82
CA ILE A 113 -13.32 7.87 17.34
C ILE A 113 -13.23 7.66 15.83
N TYR A 114 -13.06 8.76 15.09
CA TYR A 114 -12.80 8.69 13.65
C TYR A 114 -11.38 8.23 13.36
N SER A 115 -11.24 7.33 12.38
CA SER A 115 -9.96 6.89 11.86
C SER A 115 -10.04 6.60 10.36
N TYR A 116 -8.89 6.46 9.72
CA TYR A 116 -8.82 6.03 8.32
C TYR A 116 -7.52 5.28 8.05
N ASN A 117 -7.55 4.44 7.03
CA ASN A 117 -6.37 3.94 6.35
C ASN A 117 -6.35 4.42 4.91
N GLN A 118 -5.15 4.56 4.35
CA GLN A 118 -4.96 5.01 2.97
C GLN A 118 -4.03 4.03 2.27
N THR A 119 -4.36 3.66 1.04
CA THR A 119 -3.50 2.87 0.15
C THR A 119 -3.00 3.74 -0.99
N ASP A 120 -1.78 3.48 -1.46
CA ASP A 120 -1.09 4.34 -2.42
C ASP A 120 -1.81 4.36 -3.77
N PHE A 121 -2.17 3.20 -4.29
CA PHE A 121 -2.77 3.10 -5.61
C PHE A 121 -3.89 2.06 -5.65
N VAL A 122 -5.05 2.43 -6.18
CA VAL A 122 -6.16 1.53 -6.46
C VAL A 122 -6.67 1.76 -7.86
N LYS A 123 -6.94 0.68 -8.58
CA LYS A 123 -7.64 0.67 -9.86
C LYS A 123 -8.41 -0.64 -9.99
N ASP A 124 -9.68 -0.58 -10.38
CA ASP A 124 -10.57 -1.75 -10.58
C ASP A 124 -10.53 -2.76 -9.44
N LYS A 125 -10.52 -2.27 -8.19
CA LYS A 125 -10.43 -3.06 -6.95
C LYS A 125 -9.11 -3.83 -6.77
N ILE A 126 -8.07 -3.48 -7.47
CA ILE A 126 -6.71 -3.95 -7.23
C ILE A 126 -5.94 -2.84 -6.54
N ALA A 127 -5.33 -3.12 -5.39
CA ALA A 127 -4.48 -2.16 -4.67
C ALA A 127 -3.01 -2.49 -4.86
N VAL A 128 -2.19 -1.45 -4.94
CA VAL A 128 -0.72 -1.54 -4.97
C VAL A 128 -0.14 -0.60 -3.93
N GLU A 129 0.74 -1.13 -3.11
CA GLU A 129 1.59 -0.37 -2.18
C GLU A 129 3.04 -0.42 -2.66
N VAL A 130 3.75 0.67 -2.51
CA VAL A 130 5.16 0.79 -2.91
C VAL A 130 6.01 1.18 -1.72
N GLN A 131 6.88 0.28 -1.25
CA GLN A 131 7.62 0.47 -0.01
C GLN A 131 9.13 0.38 -0.22
N PHE A 132 9.76 1.49 -0.63
CA PHE A 132 11.22 1.62 -0.78
C PHE A 132 11.92 2.19 0.48
N GLY A 133 11.21 2.40 1.56
CA GLY A 133 11.68 2.76 2.89
C GLY A 133 10.77 2.17 3.96
N LYS A 134 11.05 2.40 5.24
CA LYS A 134 10.16 2.02 6.35
C LYS A 134 9.65 0.57 6.28
N TYR A 135 10.51 -0.38 5.99
CA TYR A 135 10.16 -1.81 5.77
C TYR A 135 9.43 -2.47 6.92
N ALA A 136 9.48 -1.90 8.14
CA ALA A 136 8.72 -2.39 9.27
C ALA A 136 7.19 -2.29 9.07
N PHE A 137 6.73 -1.42 8.17
CA PHE A 137 5.31 -1.25 7.89
C PHE A 137 4.74 -2.26 6.90
N VAL A 138 5.56 -3.02 6.19
CA VAL A 138 5.09 -4.04 5.21
C VAL A 138 4.12 -5.04 5.84
N ALA A 139 4.41 -5.50 7.07
CA ALA A 139 3.50 -6.41 7.77
C ALA A 139 2.17 -5.73 8.12
N PHE A 140 2.19 -4.44 8.47
CA PHE A 140 0.98 -3.66 8.69
C PHE A 140 0.18 -3.48 7.39
N ASP A 141 0.84 -3.17 6.29
CA ASP A 141 0.19 -2.99 4.99
C ASP A 141 -0.51 -4.29 4.56
N LEU A 142 0.18 -5.44 4.66
CA LEU A 142 -0.38 -6.74 4.28
C LEU A 142 -1.51 -7.22 5.21
N PHE A 143 -1.28 -7.22 6.53
CA PHE A 143 -2.17 -7.89 7.49
C PHE A 143 -3.22 -6.97 8.12
N VAL A 144 -3.07 -5.66 8.01
CA VAL A 144 -4.02 -4.71 8.57
C VAL A 144 -4.68 -3.91 7.46
N LYS A 145 -3.90 -3.20 6.66
CA LYS A 145 -4.42 -2.27 5.65
C LYS A 145 -5.15 -3.00 4.52
N HIS A 146 -4.50 -3.93 3.83
CA HIS A 146 -5.15 -4.70 2.75
C HIS A 146 -6.33 -5.53 3.26
N MET A 147 -6.23 -6.12 4.46
CA MET A 147 -7.34 -6.84 5.07
C MET A 147 -8.54 -5.93 5.32
N LEU A 148 -8.32 -4.72 5.84
CA LEU A 148 -9.38 -3.74 6.10
C LEU A 148 -10.06 -3.30 4.79
N PHE A 149 -9.28 -2.97 3.76
CA PHE A 149 -9.81 -2.58 2.45
C PHE A 149 -10.57 -3.72 1.77
N TYR A 150 -10.07 -4.96 1.90
CA TYR A 150 -10.74 -6.15 1.37
C TYR A 150 -12.08 -6.41 2.10
N SER A 151 -12.08 -6.38 3.43
CA SER A 151 -13.29 -6.58 4.25
C SER A 151 -14.33 -5.48 4.01
N GLY A 152 -13.88 -4.26 3.74
CA GLY A 152 -14.74 -3.13 3.37
C GLY A 152 -15.22 -3.14 1.92
N GLY A 153 -14.86 -4.16 1.12
CA GLY A 153 -15.29 -4.29 -0.28
C GLY A 153 -14.66 -3.28 -1.24
N VAL A 154 -13.62 -2.56 -0.79
CA VAL A 154 -12.91 -1.54 -1.60
C VAL A 154 -11.96 -2.21 -2.59
N ILE A 155 -11.28 -3.28 -2.16
CA ILE A 155 -10.37 -4.05 -3.01
C ILE A 155 -10.71 -5.54 -3.01
N ASN A 156 -10.28 -6.24 -4.05
CA ASN A 156 -10.32 -7.69 -4.17
C ASN A 156 -8.93 -8.32 -4.02
N LEU A 157 -7.87 -7.52 -4.25
CA LEU A 157 -6.48 -7.97 -4.18
C LEU A 157 -5.59 -6.82 -3.76
N GLY A 158 -4.60 -7.10 -2.88
CA GLY A 158 -3.52 -6.19 -2.51
C GLY A 158 -2.16 -6.71 -3.00
N ILE A 159 -1.32 -5.79 -3.45
CA ILE A 159 0.02 -6.06 -3.99
C ILE A 159 1.02 -5.16 -3.28
N GLU A 160 2.17 -5.73 -2.90
CA GLU A 160 3.31 -4.99 -2.35
C GLU A 160 4.49 -5.01 -3.33
N ILE A 161 5.01 -3.84 -3.65
CA ILE A 161 6.24 -3.68 -4.42
C ILE A 161 7.37 -3.32 -3.47
N LEU A 162 8.32 -4.24 -3.32
CA LEU A 162 9.42 -4.15 -2.37
C LEU A 162 10.77 -4.24 -3.08
N PRO A 163 11.81 -3.54 -2.58
CA PRO A 163 13.15 -3.75 -3.08
C PRO A 163 13.72 -5.08 -2.57
N THR A 164 14.53 -5.73 -3.39
CA THR A 164 15.32 -6.89 -2.93
C THR A 164 16.30 -6.48 -1.83
N LYS A 165 16.75 -7.44 -1.00
CA LYS A 165 17.80 -7.19 0.02
C LYS A 165 19.06 -6.55 -0.57
N LYS A 166 19.44 -6.94 -1.80
CA LYS A 166 20.56 -6.34 -2.51
C LYS A 166 20.30 -4.86 -2.81
N MET A 167 19.12 -4.50 -3.25
CA MET A 167 18.76 -3.13 -3.53
C MET A 167 18.62 -2.31 -2.24
N GLN A 168 18.05 -2.88 -1.17
CA GLN A 168 17.96 -2.23 0.15
C GLN A 168 19.31 -1.74 0.67
N ALA A 169 20.39 -2.50 0.43
CA ALA A 169 21.74 -2.09 0.82
C ALA A 169 22.22 -0.77 0.17
N HIS A 170 21.58 -0.37 -0.91
CA HIS A 170 21.86 0.86 -1.66
C HIS A 170 20.80 1.96 -1.49
N ILE A 171 19.76 1.73 -0.70
CA ILE A 171 18.74 2.72 -0.37
C ILE A 171 19.09 3.39 0.96
N MET A 172 18.90 4.71 1.03
CA MET A 172 19.03 5.45 2.28
C MET A 172 17.76 5.24 3.12
N VAL A 173 17.91 4.66 4.30
CA VAL A 173 16.83 4.46 5.29
C VAL A 173 17.02 5.43 6.44
#